data_54504756254ff11a8db0890098814081
#
_entry.id   54504756254ff11a8db0890098814081
#
_cell.length_a   1.000
_cell.length_b   1.000
_cell.length_c   1.000
_cell.angle_alpha   90.00
_cell.angle_beta   90.00
_cell.angle_gamma   90.00
#
_symmetry.space_group_name_H-M   'P 1'
#
loop_
_entity.id
_entity.type
_entity.pdbx_description
1 polymer ?
#
loop_
_entity_poly.entity_id
_entity_poly.type
_entity_poly.pdbx_seq_one_letter_code
_entity_poly.pdbx_strand_id
1 'polypeptide(L)'
;YKFFFSPTESFLINRRGFLSKIALLIASIPIPFVLHGIFKGRYNYKVYNYDLNFEDLPKEFDGYQITHISDIHSGSLNNIKSVEYAVELINEQNSDLILFTGDIVNNRADELDIWKNTLSKIEANDGKYSVLGNHDYGDYVNWKFEHEKKDNFENLLKIQNEMGFNLLMNENINIKRNKQSISLIGVE
;
A
#
# COMPACT_ATOMS: atom_id res chain seq x y z
N TYR A 1 58.70 -47.58 -29.34
CA TYR A 1 57.61 -46.61 -29.29
C TYR A 1 56.98 -46.63 -27.90
N LYS A 2 57.34 -45.63 -27.03
CA LYS A 2 56.71 -45.42 -25.74
C LYS A 2 55.58 -44.39 -25.92
N PHE A 3 54.32 -44.82 -25.78
CA PHE A 3 53.19 -43.93 -25.62
C PHE A 3 53.20 -43.39 -24.19
N PHE A 4 53.47 -42.06 -24.05
CA PHE A 4 53.24 -41.36 -22.81
C PHE A 4 51.74 -41.04 -22.74
N PHE A 5 51.03 -41.76 -21.90
CA PHE A 5 49.71 -41.30 -21.46
C PHE A 5 49.95 -40.18 -20.42
N SER A 6 49.53 -38.95 -20.79
CA SER A 6 49.42 -37.84 -19.83
C SER A 6 48.34 -38.24 -18.80
N PRO A 7 48.58 -38.06 -17.50
CA PRO A 7 47.50 -38.28 -16.56
C PRO A 7 46.45 -37.20 -16.80
N THR A 8 45.22 -37.66 -17.07
CA THR A 8 44.05 -36.79 -17.02
C THR A 8 44.07 -36.04 -15.69
N GLU A 9 44.12 -34.72 -15.77
CA GLU A 9 43.91 -33.85 -14.60
C GLU A 9 42.61 -34.27 -13.94
N SER A 10 42.71 -35.00 -12.84
CA SER A 10 41.56 -35.28 -12.00
C SER A 10 41.03 -33.93 -11.51
N PHE A 11 39.81 -33.60 -11.89
CA PHE A 11 39.08 -32.44 -11.41
C PHE A 11 38.77 -32.65 -9.92
N LEU A 12 39.82 -32.67 -9.10
CA LEU A 12 39.73 -32.71 -7.64
C LEU A 12 39.21 -31.35 -7.21
N ILE A 13 37.87 -31.24 -7.04
CA ILE A 13 37.30 -30.10 -6.40
C ILE A 13 37.97 -29.97 -5.05
N ASN A 14 38.85 -28.97 -4.92
CA ASN A 14 39.51 -28.66 -3.66
C ASN A 14 38.43 -28.48 -2.59
N ARG A 15 38.51 -29.14 -1.46
CA ARG A 15 37.55 -29.10 -0.34
C ARG A 15 37.13 -27.67 0.00
N ARG A 16 38.05 -26.72 -0.05
CA ARG A 16 37.79 -25.29 0.14
C ARG A 16 36.90 -24.73 -0.96
N GLY A 17 37.15 -25.04 -2.23
CA GLY A 17 36.36 -24.63 -3.36
C GLY A 17 34.93 -25.22 -3.35
N PHE A 18 34.81 -26.46 -2.90
CA PHE A 18 33.49 -27.10 -2.71
C PHE A 18 32.68 -26.41 -1.63
N LEU A 19 33.28 -26.16 -0.45
CA LEU A 19 32.61 -25.44 0.65
C LEU A 19 32.21 -24.01 0.24
N SER A 20 33.08 -23.29 -0.50
CA SER A 20 32.78 -21.96 -1.01
C SER A 20 31.58 -21.97 -1.97
N LYS A 21 31.48 -22.97 -2.85
CA LYS A 21 30.31 -23.08 -3.76
C LYS A 21 29.02 -23.38 -3.02
N ILE A 22 29.07 -24.26 -2.01
CA ILE A 22 27.91 -24.51 -1.15
C ILE A 22 27.50 -23.26 -0.38
N ALA A 23 28.46 -22.54 0.20
CA ALA A 23 28.18 -21.30 0.92
C ALA A 23 27.52 -20.24 0.01
N LEU A 24 28.03 -20.07 -1.21
CA LEU A 24 27.44 -19.19 -2.21
C LEU A 24 26.01 -19.63 -2.61
N LEU A 25 25.78 -20.92 -2.79
CA LEU A 25 24.45 -21.46 -3.11
C LEU A 25 23.48 -21.15 -1.97
N ILE A 26 23.85 -21.42 -0.74
CA ILE A 26 23.00 -21.12 0.43
C ILE A 26 22.75 -19.62 0.55
N ALA A 27 23.77 -18.78 0.39
CA ALA A 27 23.65 -17.33 0.45
C ALA A 27 22.79 -16.75 -0.67
N SER A 28 22.68 -17.44 -1.82
CA SER A 28 21.84 -17.01 -2.93
C SER A 28 20.34 -17.32 -2.76
N ILE A 29 19.96 -18.22 -1.86
CA ILE A 29 18.56 -18.65 -1.65
C ILE A 29 17.61 -17.47 -1.37
N PRO A 30 17.95 -16.46 -0.52
CA PRO A 30 17.04 -15.35 -0.24
C PRO A 30 16.76 -14.45 -1.46
N ILE A 31 17.70 -14.38 -2.41
CA ILE A 31 17.66 -13.43 -3.53
C ILE A 31 16.37 -13.58 -4.38
N PRO A 32 16.00 -14.78 -4.88
CA PRO A 32 14.78 -14.94 -5.67
C PRO A 32 13.51 -14.62 -4.87
N PHE A 33 13.47 -14.87 -3.57
CA PHE A 33 12.32 -14.52 -2.73
C PHE A 33 12.17 -13.01 -2.57
N VAL A 34 13.29 -12.29 -2.35
CA VAL A 34 13.31 -10.83 -2.31
C VAL A 34 12.86 -10.24 -3.65
N LEU A 35 13.43 -10.73 -4.76
CA LEU A 35 13.04 -10.29 -6.09
C LEU A 35 11.55 -10.56 -6.38
N HIS A 36 11.04 -11.74 -6.01
CA HIS A 36 9.62 -12.06 -6.14
C HIS A 36 8.76 -11.08 -5.32
N GLY A 37 9.14 -10.78 -4.07
CA GLY A 37 8.47 -9.79 -3.23
C GLY A 37 8.43 -8.42 -3.88
N ILE A 38 9.57 -7.94 -4.40
CA ILE A 38 9.70 -6.63 -5.04
C ILE A 38 8.85 -6.52 -6.33
N PHE A 39 8.84 -7.55 -7.18
CA PHE A 39 8.20 -7.47 -8.49
C PHE A 39 6.75 -7.94 -8.52
N LYS A 40 6.38 -8.91 -7.69
CA LYS A 40 5.03 -9.49 -7.68
C LYS A 40 4.33 -9.39 -6.34
N GLY A 41 5.03 -9.59 -5.24
CA GLY A 41 4.42 -9.70 -3.91
C GLY A 41 3.64 -8.46 -3.50
N ARG A 42 4.17 -7.27 -3.77
CA ARG A 42 3.52 -5.98 -3.44
C ARG A 42 2.21 -5.71 -4.20
N TYR A 43 1.96 -6.42 -5.30
CA TYR A 43 0.72 -6.31 -6.09
C TYR A 43 -0.20 -7.52 -5.92
N ASN A 44 0.08 -8.40 -4.96
CA ASN A 44 -0.76 -9.55 -4.65
C ASN A 44 -1.87 -9.14 -3.67
N TYR A 45 -2.77 -8.27 -4.14
CA TYR A 45 -3.87 -7.78 -3.34
C TYR A 45 -4.80 -8.91 -2.90
N LYS A 46 -5.33 -8.80 -1.69
CA LYS A 46 -6.28 -9.74 -1.11
C LYS A 46 -7.38 -8.97 -0.39
N VAL A 47 -8.59 -9.43 -0.55
CA VAL A 47 -9.73 -8.95 0.23
C VAL A 47 -9.92 -9.87 1.42
N TYR A 48 -10.06 -9.29 2.58
CA TYR A 48 -10.39 -9.98 3.83
C TYR A 48 -11.75 -9.47 4.30
N ASN A 49 -12.70 -10.37 4.52
CA ASN A 49 -14.03 -10.04 4.98
C ASN A 49 -14.16 -10.40 6.47
N TYR A 50 -14.73 -9.47 7.23
CA TYR A 50 -14.99 -9.63 8.64
C TYR A 50 -16.44 -9.22 8.93
N ASP A 51 -17.20 -10.09 9.56
CA ASP A 51 -18.54 -9.77 10.04
C ASP A 51 -18.45 -9.28 11.48
N LEU A 52 -18.86 -8.03 11.71
CA LEU A 52 -18.86 -7.39 13.02
C LEU A 52 -20.30 -7.26 13.51
N ASN A 53 -20.59 -7.81 14.68
CA ASN A 53 -21.93 -7.79 15.27
C ASN A 53 -21.93 -6.86 16.49
N PHE A 54 -22.83 -5.90 16.50
CA PHE A 54 -23.04 -4.95 17.60
C PHE A 54 -24.52 -4.99 17.99
N GLU A 55 -24.82 -5.20 19.28
CA GLU A 55 -26.19 -5.29 19.80
C GLU A 55 -26.93 -3.95 19.72
N ASP A 56 -26.20 -2.86 19.77
CA ASP A 56 -26.70 -1.48 19.74
C ASP A 56 -26.61 -0.81 18.35
N LEU A 57 -26.26 -1.57 17.32
CA LEU A 57 -26.21 -1.04 15.95
C LEU A 57 -27.62 -0.58 15.51
N PRO A 58 -27.73 0.67 15.02
CA PRO A 58 -29.02 1.13 14.45
C PRO A 58 -29.46 0.25 13.29
N LYS A 59 -30.72 -0.14 13.23
CA LYS A 59 -31.27 -1.10 12.26
C LYS A 59 -31.03 -0.71 10.78
N GLU A 60 -30.98 0.58 10.49
CA GLU A 60 -30.71 1.09 9.14
C GLU A 60 -29.26 0.84 8.69
N PHE A 61 -28.41 0.41 9.61
CA PHE A 61 -27.01 0.04 9.37
C PHE A 61 -26.77 -1.48 9.43
N ASP A 62 -27.81 -2.28 9.58
CA ASP A 62 -27.69 -3.73 9.46
C ASP A 62 -27.26 -4.09 8.04
N GLY A 63 -26.19 -4.87 7.89
CA GLY A 63 -25.57 -5.17 6.61
C GLY A 63 -24.77 -4.02 5.99
N TYR A 64 -24.45 -2.95 6.74
CA TYR A 64 -23.64 -1.83 6.28
C TYR A 64 -22.21 -2.27 5.99
N GLN A 65 -21.77 -2.01 4.77
CA GLN A 65 -20.49 -2.49 4.30
C GLN A 65 -19.43 -1.37 4.26
N ILE A 66 -18.31 -1.61 4.94
CA ILE A 66 -17.18 -0.68 5.00
C ILE A 66 -15.96 -1.34 4.37
N THR A 67 -15.35 -0.69 3.39
CA THR A 67 -14.03 -1.07 2.92
C THR A 67 -12.98 -0.17 3.59
N HIS A 68 -12.03 -0.81 4.25
CA HIS A 68 -10.88 -0.16 4.87
C HIS A 68 -9.63 -0.39 4.03
N ILE A 69 -8.94 0.69 3.69
CA ILE A 69 -7.66 0.71 3.00
C ILE A 69 -6.66 1.55 3.78
N SER A 70 -5.39 1.20 3.70
CA SER A 70 -4.30 1.88 4.41
C SER A 70 -2.98 1.73 3.64
N ASP A 71 -2.00 2.56 3.95
CA ASP A 71 -0.59 2.37 3.57
C ASP A 71 -0.37 2.15 2.05
N ILE A 72 -0.95 3.02 1.23
CA ILE A 72 -0.80 2.95 -0.24
C ILE A 72 0.64 3.18 -0.66
N HIS A 73 1.35 4.11 0.02
CA HIS A 73 2.74 4.44 -0.27
C HIS A 73 3.00 4.62 -1.77
N SER A 74 2.29 5.55 -2.38
CA SER A 74 2.21 5.76 -3.83
C SER A 74 3.57 5.93 -4.51
N GLY A 75 4.56 6.49 -3.82
CA GLY A 75 5.93 6.61 -4.31
C GLY A 75 6.66 5.27 -4.50
N SER A 76 6.14 4.19 -3.90
CA SER A 76 6.67 2.83 -4.07
C SER A 76 6.02 2.07 -5.23
N LEU A 77 4.94 2.61 -5.81
CA LEU A 77 4.20 1.97 -6.90
C LEU A 77 4.84 2.32 -8.25
N ASN A 78 4.80 1.38 -9.20
CA ASN A 78 5.36 1.59 -10.53
C ASN A 78 4.60 0.84 -11.65
N ASN A 79 3.45 0.26 -11.35
CA ASN A 79 2.65 -0.52 -12.30
C ASN A 79 1.20 -0.02 -12.29
N ILE A 80 0.86 0.78 -13.30
CA ILE A 80 -0.48 1.38 -13.42
C ILE A 80 -1.59 0.33 -13.49
N LYS A 81 -1.41 -0.75 -14.24
CA LYS A 81 -2.41 -1.82 -14.38
C LYS A 81 -2.68 -2.54 -13.04
N SER A 82 -1.65 -2.69 -12.23
CA SER A 82 -1.82 -3.31 -10.91
C SER A 82 -2.58 -2.38 -9.95
N VAL A 83 -2.39 -1.07 -10.06
CA VAL A 83 -3.14 -0.08 -9.26
C VAL A 83 -4.58 0.03 -9.76
N GLU A 84 -4.80 0.02 -11.08
CA GLU A 84 -6.14 -0.04 -11.67
C GLU A 84 -6.90 -1.29 -11.19
N TYR A 85 -6.24 -2.44 -11.21
CA TYR A 85 -6.84 -3.68 -10.68
C TYR A 85 -7.16 -3.58 -9.17
N ALA A 86 -6.31 -2.91 -8.37
CA ALA A 86 -6.62 -2.66 -6.96
C ALA A 86 -7.88 -1.81 -6.78
N VAL A 87 -8.03 -0.76 -7.60
CA VAL A 87 -9.21 0.11 -7.59
C VAL A 87 -10.47 -0.67 -8.02
N GLU A 88 -10.38 -1.50 -9.07
CA GLU A 88 -11.47 -2.39 -9.49
C GLU A 88 -11.87 -3.32 -8.35
N LEU A 89 -10.89 -3.95 -7.69
CA LEU A 89 -11.12 -4.87 -6.57
C LEU A 89 -11.80 -4.18 -5.37
N ILE A 90 -11.45 -2.91 -5.10
CA ILE A 90 -12.09 -2.09 -4.06
C ILE A 90 -13.56 -1.81 -4.45
N ASN A 91 -13.79 -1.40 -5.69
CA ASN A 91 -15.13 -1.05 -6.17
C ASN A 91 -16.05 -2.26 -6.29
N GLU A 92 -15.51 -3.45 -6.61
CA GLU A 92 -16.25 -4.72 -6.63
C GLU A 92 -16.85 -5.08 -5.25
N GLN A 93 -16.32 -4.51 -4.17
CA GLN A 93 -16.90 -4.73 -2.83
C GLN A 93 -18.26 -4.02 -2.66
N ASN A 94 -18.61 -3.07 -3.53
CA ASN A 94 -19.87 -2.30 -3.47
C ASN A 94 -20.12 -1.67 -2.09
N SER A 95 -19.08 -1.13 -1.50
CA SER A 95 -19.12 -0.63 -0.13
C SER A 95 -20.01 0.59 0.03
N ASP A 96 -20.67 0.67 1.16
CA ASP A 96 -21.40 1.86 1.55
C ASP A 96 -20.44 3.00 1.91
N LEU A 97 -19.33 2.67 2.55
CA LEU A 97 -18.35 3.62 3.03
C LEU A 97 -16.92 3.13 2.74
N ILE A 98 -16.03 4.04 2.36
CA ILE A 98 -14.60 3.78 2.32
C ILE A 98 -13.89 4.58 3.38
N LEU A 99 -13.07 3.89 4.17
CA LEU A 99 -12.18 4.47 5.16
C LEU A 99 -10.72 4.26 4.74
N PHE A 100 -9.99 5.36 4.70
CA PHE A 100 -8.56 5.36 4.41
C PHE A 100 -7.78 5.90 5.62
N THR A 101 -6.87 5.10 6.16
CA THR A 101 -6.19 5.42 7.42
C THR A 101 -4.76 5.91 7.24
N GLY A 102 -4.49 6.60 6.14
CA GLY A 102 -3.25 7.36 5.95
C GLY A 102 -2.13 6.60 5.24
N ASP A 103 -0.98 7.26 5.17
CA ASP A 103 0.20 6.84 4.42
C ASP A 103 -0.10 6.64 2.92
N ILE A 104 -0.72 7.68 2.32
CA ILE A 104 -1.00 7.65 0.88
C ILE A 104 0.27 7.86 0.05
N VAL A 105 1.24 8.59 0.58
CA VAL A 105 2.56 8.83 -0.02
C VAL A 105 3.67 8.21 0.81
N ASN A 106 4.89 8.13 0.26
CA ASN A 106 6.07 7.83 1.08
C ASN A 106 6.48 9.07 1.87
N ASN A 107 6.44 10.26 1.25
CA ASN A 107 6.81 11.53 1.88
C ASN A 107 6.32 12.77 1.12
N ARG A 108 6.09 12.66 -0.19
CA ARG A 108 5.91 13.82 -1.06
C ARG A 108 4.60 13.76 -1.82
N ALA A 109 3.91 14.89 -1.86
CA ALA A 109 2.63 15.00 -2.56
C ALA A 109 2.75 14.73 -4.07
N ASP A 110 3.89 15.07 -4.70
CA ASP A 110 4.14 14.83 -6.13
C ASP A 110 4.22 13.34 -6.50
N GLU A 111 4.39 12.45 -5.53
CA GLU A 111 4.28 11.00 -5.73
C GLU A 111 2.88 10.58 -6.23
N LEU A 112 1.85 11.38 -5.96
CA LEU A 112 0.47 11.14 -6.40
C LEU A 112 0.17 11.55 -7.84
N ASP A 113 1.02 12.33 -8.49
CA ASP A 113 0.72 12.95 -9.79
C ASP A 113 0.28 11.93 -10.84
N ILE A 114 0.93 10.75 -10.88
CA ILE A 114 0.61 9.67 -11.82
C ILE A 114 -0.55 8.79 -11.35
N TRP A 115 -0.89 8.80 -10.07
CA TRP A 115 -1.88 7.91 -9.46
C TRP A 115 -3.24 8.57 -9.21
N LYS A 116 -3.26 9.91 -9.12
CA LYS A 116 -4.44 10.69 -8.78
C LYS A 116 -5.67 10.29 -9.61
N ASN A 117 -5.53 10.19 -10.93
CA ASN A 117 -6.64 9.85 -11.82
C ASN A 117 -7.13 8.41 -11.64
N THR A 118 -6.26 7.50 -11.22
CA THR A 118 -6.65 6.11 -10.95
C THR A 118 -7.32 5.99 -9.59
N LEU A 119 -6.73 6.57 -8.55
CA LEU A 119 -7.25 6.51 -7.19
C LEU A 119 -8.56 7.31 -7.01
N SER A 120 -8.80 8.35 -7.82
CA SER A 120 -10.07 9.08 -7.81
C SER A 120 -11.28 8.22 -8.22
N LYS A 121 -11.05 7.12 -8.96
CA LYS A 121 -12.09 6.18 -9.39
C LYS A 121 -12.60 5.24 -8.28
N ILE A 122 -12.01 5.30 -7.10
CA ILE A 122 -12.54 4.59 -5.92
C ILE A 122 -13.88 5.21 -5.55
N GLU A 123 -14.92 4.39 -5.37
CA GLU A 123 -16.30 4.83 -5.14
C GLU A 123 -16.93 4.16 -3.93
N ALA A 124 -17.81 4.88 -3.22
CA ALA A 124 -18.66 4.37 -2.16
C ALA A 124 -19.94 5.20 -2.07
N ASN A 125 -21.06 4.56 -1.66
CA ASN A 125 -22.39 5.19 -1.65
C ASN A 125 -22.47 6.38 -0.69
N ASP A 126 -21.93 6.24 0.52
CA ASP A 126 -21.97 7.26 1.58
C ASP A 126 -20.66 8.06 1.68
N GLY A 127 -19.73 7.84 0.72
CA GLY A 127 -18.53 8.61 0.54
C GLY A 127 -17.24 7.92 0.98
N LYS A 128 -16.15 8.66 0.78
CA LYS A 128 -14.78 8.25 1.12
C LYS A 128 -14.24 9.21 2.18
N TYR A 129 -13.75 8.67 3.27
CA TYR A 129 -13.17 9.46 4.37
C TYR A 129 -11.76 8.99 4.65
N SER A 130 -10.90 9.93 4.99
CA SER A 130 -9.50 9.64 5.28
C SER A 130 -9.03 10.35 6.56
N VAL A 131 -7.99 9.79 7.15
CA VAL A 131 -7.12 10.46 8.11
C VAL A 131 -5.69 10.41 7.57
N LEU A 132 -4.78 11.14 8.19
CA LEU A 132 -3.37 11.15 7.82
C LEU A 132 -2.59 10.07 8.57
N GLY A 133 -1.61 9.48 7.90
CA GLY A 133 -0.58 8.67 8.49
C GLY A 133 0.71 9.47 8.70
N ASN A 134 1.69 8.88 9.35
CA ASN A 134 2.94 9.56 9.68
C ASN A 134 3.78 9.95 8.46
N HIS A 135 3.67 9.24 7.35
CA HIS A 135 4.37 9.56 6.11
C HIS A 135 3.77 10.78 5.40
N ASP A 136 2.49 11.04 5.58
CA ASP A 136 1.77 12.12 4.91
C ASP A 136 2.23 13.52 5.37
N TYR A 137 2.86 13.62 6.54
CA TYR A 137 3.46 14.87 7.05
C TYR A 137 4.81 15.23 6.42
N GLY A 138 5.43 14.31 5.66
CA GLY A 138 6.71 14.54 5.00
C GLY A 138 7.90 14.69 5.96
N ASP A 139 7.82 14.09 7.16
CA ASP A 139 8.83 14.20 8.21
C ASP A 139 10.12 13.46 7.90
N TYR A 140 10.09 12.50 6.97
CA TYR A 140 11.25 11.67 6.61
C TYR A 140 12.09 12.24 5.47
N VAL A 141 11.80 13.48 5.02
CA VAL A 141 12.56 14.19 3.99
C VAL A 141 13.40 15.31 4.63
N ASN A 142 14.63 15.43 4.22
CA ASN A 142 15.46 16.60 4.55
C ASN A 142 15.09 17.75 3.63
N TRP A 143 14.07 18.54 4.02
CA TRP A 143 13.64 19.73 3.30
C TRP A 143 14.72 20.81 3.39
N LYS A 144 14.97 21.47 2.28
CA LYS A 144 15.95 22.57 2.25
C LYS A 144 15.46 23.81 3.01
N PHE A 145 14.15 24.04 2.94
CA PHE A 145 13.47 25.13 3.62
C PHE A 145 12.16 24.62 4.24
N GLU A 146 11.76 25.22 5.37
CA GLU A 146 10.54 24.83 6.08
C GLU A 146 9.26 25.06 5.25
N HIS A 147 9.25 26.13 4.43
CA HIS A 147 8.11 26.40 3.56
C HIS A 147 7.89 25.29 2.52
N GLU A 148 8.94 24.63 2.03
CA GLU A 148 8.80 23.50 1.08
C GLU A 148 8.01 22.33 1.69
N LYS A 149 8.24 22.04 2.97
CA LYS A 149 7.48 21.02 3.71
C LYS A 149 6.01 21.43 3.84
N LYS A 150 5.77 22.68 4.20
CA LYS A 150 4.41 23.22 4.33
C LYS A 150 3.67 23.17 2.99
N ASP A 151 4.30 23.65 1.93
CA ASP A 151 3.72 23.64 0.58
C ASP A 151 3.41 22.20 0.11
N ASN A 152 4.31 21.24 0.41
CA ASN A 152 4.09 19.82 0.13
C ASN A 152 2.86 19.28 0.87
N PHE A 153 2.73 19.59 2.16
CA PHE A 153 1.60 19.15 2.97
C PHE A 153 0.27 19.76 2.47
N GLU A 154 0.22 21.06 2.21
CA GLU A 154 -0.96 21.73 1.65
C GLU A 154 -1.36 21.14 0.29
N ASN A 155 -0.38 20.81 -0.55
CA ASN A 155 -0.62 20.17 -1.83
C ASN A 155 -1.17 18.74 -1.66
N LEU A 156 -0.67 17.99 -0.68
CA LEU A 156 -1.19 16.65 -0.36
C LEU A 156 -2.67 16.70 0.02
N LEU A 157 -3.05 17.60 0.92
CA LEU A 157 -4.44 17.79 1.34
C LEU A 157 -5.35 18.13 0.15
N LYS A 158 -4.86 19.04 -0.71
CA LYS A 158 -5.57 19.41 -1.94
C LYS A 158 -5.77 18.22 -2.87
N ILE A 159 -4.73 17.42 -3.12
CA ILE A 159 -4.82 16.25 -4.00
C ILE A 159 -5.78 15.20 -3.42
N GLN A 160 -5.75 14.93 -2.11
CA GLN A 160 -6.70 14.01 -1.48
C GLN A 160 -8.15 14.47 -1.67
N ASN A 161 -8.42 15.77 -1.47
CA ASN A 161 -9.74 16.33 -1.71
C ASN A 161 -10.16 16.24 -3.20
N GLU A 162 -9.26 16.53 -4.14
CA GLU A 162 -9.51 16.38 -5.58
C GLU A 162 -9.78 14.93 -5.99
N MET A 163 -9.23 13.95 -5.29
CA MET A 163 -9.54 12.53 -5.45
C MET A 163 -10.88 12.13 -4.81
N GLY A 164 -11.55 13.07 -4.12
CA GLY A 164 -12.86 12.86 -3.49
C GLY A 164 -12.79 12.24 -2.09
N PHE A 165 -11.63 12.24 -1.43
CA PHE A 165 -11.54 11.89 -0.02
C PHE A 165 -11.90 13.07 0.87
N ASN A 166 -12.78 12.83 1.84
CA ASN A 166 -13.11 13.78 2.90
C ASN A 166 -12.15 13.54 4.07
N LEU A 167 -11.12 14.38 4.17
CA LEU A 167 -10.12 14.26 5.23
C LEU A 167 -10.71 14.76 6.56
N LEU A 168 -10.58 13.94 7.60
CA LEU A 168 -10.98 14.26 8.97
C LEU A 168 -9.71 14.52 9.81
N MET A 169 -9.55 15.75 10.28
CA MET A 169 -8.40 16.18 11.10
C MET A 169 -8.92 16.54 12.50
N ASN A 170 -8.98 15.56 13.39
CA ASN A 170 -9.58 15.68 14.73
C ASN A 170 -11.06 16.14 14.65
N GLU A 171 -11.78 15.61 13.71
CA GLU A 171 -13.16 15.94 13.40
C GLU A 171 -14.07 14.72 13.53
N ASN A 172 -15.36 14.98 13.70
CA ASN A 172 -16.38 13.94 13.63
C ASN A 172 -17.50 14.34 12.67
N ILE A 173 -18.08 13.34 12.04
CA ILE A 173 -19.25 13.47 11.19
C ILE A 173 -20.27 12.39 11.50
N ASN A 174 -21.52 12.62 11.14
CA ASN A 174 -22.57 11.63 11.25
C ASN A 174 -22.95 11.12 9.87
N ILE A 175 -22.73 9.83 9.63
CA ILE A 175 -23.28 9.11 8.49
C ILE A 175 -24.75 8.84 8.78
N LYS A 176 -25.64 9.33 7.91
CA LYS A 176 -27.10 9.25 8.13
C LYS A 176 -27.74 8.29 7.14
N ARG A 177 -28.59 7.41 7.66
CA ARG A 177 -29.52 6.58 6.87
C ARG A 177 -30.91 6.73 7.45
N ASN A 178 -31.82 7.28 6.65
CA ASN A 178 -33.15 7.60 7.09
C ASN A 178 -33.15 8.48 8.36
N LYS A 179 -33.68 7.96 9.47
CA LYS A 179 -33.77 8.70 10.75
C LYS A 179 -32.67 8.28 11.75
N GLN A 180 -31.75 7.41 11.34
CA GLN A 180 -30.68 6.89 12.19
C GLN A 180 -29.32 7.37 11.70
N SER A 181 -28.34 7.35 12.57
CA SER A 181 -26.98 7.74 12.21
C SER A 181 -25.94 6.97 13.04
N ILE A 182 -24.77 6.83 12.46
CA ILE A 182 -23.54 6.43 13.17
C ILE A 182 -22.54 7.57 13.10
N SER A 183 -21.72 7.71 14.12
CA SER A 183 -20.67 8.74 14.14
C SER A 183 -19.36 8.17 13.64
N LEU A 184 -18.75 8.86 12.68
CA LEU A 184 -17.39 8.62 12.22
C LEU A 184 -16.48 9.69 12.83
N ILE A 185 -15.41 9.26 13.48
CA ILE A 185 -14.45 10.13 14.14
C ILE A 185 -13.09 9.90 13.49
N GLY A 186 -12.49 10.97 12.97
CA GLY A 186 -11.13 10.96 12.47
C GLY A 186 -10.19 11.66 13.46
N VAL A 187 -9.07 11.02 13.76
CA VAL A 187 -8.03 11.54 14.67
C VAL A 187 -6.69 11.54 13.95
N GLU A 188 -5.85 12.50 14.28
CA GLU A 188 -4.44 12.58 13.89
C GLU A 188 -3.56 11.82 14.86
#